data_95d5d5cf53d3d3f3bf9b0f48e437594b
#
_entry.id   95d5d5cf53d3d3f3bf9b0f48e437594b
#
_cell.length_a   1.000
_cell.length_b   1.000
_cell.length_c   1.000
_cell.angle_alpha   90.00
_cell.angle_beta   90.00
_cell.angle_gamma   90.00
#
_symmetry.space_group_name_H-M   'P 1'
#
loop_
_entity.id
_entity.type
_entity.pdbx_description
1 polymer ?
#
loop_
_entity_poly.entity_id
_entity_poly.type
_entity_poly.pdbx_seq_one_letter_code
_entity_poly.pdbx_strand_id
1 'polypeptide(L)'
;ANQQAEQTLAMAIVHGKDKEKLDLDTLRSQQRQQVEQTPGLSIYDGRENFNDLIGMDALTKGFMRNVIKSKNKPRAFVFLDEMEKMMAGALGGGSDSSGTSQEQMGYLLQHMQDTEAKGIILVGIGGTGKSALAKACGNEGNCWTVNLDLGSMKGSLVGETGAMTREAFKVVDSLGQGSAFYVGTCNQINAMPPELRRRFNYGTWYIDLPNKDALLAMWKH
;
A
#
# COMPACT_ATOMS: atom_id res chain seq x y z
N ALA A 1 -5.07 13.81 -17.67
CA ALA A 1 -4.77 14.19 -16.27
C ALA A 1 -5.25 15.60 -15.93
N ASN A 2 -4.91 16.64 -16.69
CA ASN A 2 -5.33 18.02 -16.40
C ASN A 2 -6.85 18.23 -16.46
N GLN A 3 -7.53 17.68 -17.44
CA GLN A 3 -8.97 17.89 -17.65
C GLN A 3 -9.83 17.26 -16.55
N GLN A 4 -9.45 16.09 -16.03
CA GLN A 4 -10.11 15.47 -14.88
C GLN A 4 -9.86 16.26 -13.58
N ALA A 5 -8.64 16.75 -13.37
CA ALA A 5 -8.32 17.59 -12.22
C ALA A 5 -9.09 18.92 -12.24
N GLU A 6 -9.23 19.55 -13.41
CA GLU A 6 -10.02 20.76 -13.58
C GLU A 6 -11.52 20.53 -13.34
N GLN A 7 -12.07 19.41 -13.86
CA GLN A 7 -13.46 19.03 -13.59
C GLN A 7 -13.70 18.75 -12.10
N THR A 8 -12.77 18.05 -11.43
CA THR A 8 -12.83 17.77 -10.01
C THR A 8 -12.83 19.04 -9.18
N LEU A 9 -11.93 19.95 -9.51
CA LEU A 9 -11.84 21.25 -8.84
C LEU A 9 -13.11 22.08 -9.05
N ALA A 10 -13.63 22.14 -10.29
CA ALA A 10 -14.86 22.82 -10.60
C ALA A 10 -16.06 22.26 -9.83
N MET A 11 -16.20 20.93 -9.73
CA MET A 11 -17.27 20.32 -8.94
C MET A 11 -17.14 20.60 -7.45
N ALA A 12 -15.92 20.55 -6.89
CA ALA A 12 -15.69 20.85 -5.49
C ALA A 12 -15.98 22.31 -5.13
N ILE A 13 -15.82 23.24 -6.07
CA ILE A 13 -16.20 24.64 -5.91
C ILE A 13 -17.72 24.81 -5.98
N VAL A 14 -18.38 24.10 -6.92
CA VAL A 14 -19.84 24.22 -7.13
C VAL A 14 -20.64 23.62 -5.96
N HIS A 15 -20.16 22.53 -5.35
CA HIS A 15 -20.84 21.85 -4.23
C HIS A 15 -20.47 22.43 -2.86
N GLY A 16 -19.46 23.28 -2.76
CA GLY A 16 -19.12 23.97 -1.51
C GLY A 16 -20.29 24.84 -1.01
N LYS A 17 -20.68 24.63 0.26
CA LYS A 17 -21.75 25.44 0.92
C LYS A 17 -21.42 26.93 0.96
N ASP A 18 -20.16 27.28 0.99
CA ASP A 18 -19.57 28.60 0.81
C ASP A 18 -18.82 28.61 -0.51
N LYS A 19 -19.17 29.48 -1.44
CA LYS A 19 -18.53 29.60 -2.77
C LYS A 19 -17.00 29.87 -2.71
N GLU A 20 -16.46 30.10 -1.53
CA GLU A 20 -15.03 30.33 -1.27
C GLU A 20 -14.31 29.12 -0.64
N LYS A 21 -15.04 28.05 -0.27
CA LYS A 21 -14.46 26.85 0.35
C LYS A 21 -14.60 25.63 -0.54
N LEU A 22 -13.48 24.99 -0.82
CA LEU A 22 -13.44 23.69 -1.47
C LEU A 22 -14.16 22.63 -0.60
N ASP A 23 -15.08 21.90 -1.22
CA ASP A 23 -15.68 20.73 -0.58
C ASP A 23 -14.68 19.56 -0.58
N LEU A 24 -14.05 19.35 0.57
CA LEU A 24 -13.06 18.29 0.77
C LEU A 24 -13.68 16.88 0.66
N ASP A 25 -14.96 16.74 0.96
CA ASP A 25 -15.64 15.45 0.89
C ASP A 25 -15.88 15.06 -0.57
N THR A 26 -16.22 16.01 -1.43
CA THR A 26 -16.30 15.80 -2.88
C THR A 26 -14.94 15.43 -3.46
N LEU A 27 -13.85 16.08 -3.05
CA LEU A 27 -12.50 15.73 -3.51
C LEU A 27 -12.10 14.32 -3.06
N ARG A 28 -12.37 13.97 -1.81
CA ARG A 28 -12.09 12.62 -1.29
C ARG A 28 -12.91 11.54 -1.99
N SER A 29 -14.19 11.80 -2.25
CA SER A 29 -15.04 10.84 -2.95
C SER A 29 -14.57 10.57 -4.39
N GLN A 30 -14.08 11.59 -5.08
CA GLN A 30 -13.52 11.43 -6.43
C GLN A 30 -12.17 10.72 -6.43
N GLN A 31 -11.28 11.01 -5.47
CA GLN A 31 -10.05 10.25 -5.30
C GLN A 31 -10.33 8.76 -5.05
N ARG A 32 -11.32 8.49 -4.18
CA ARG A 32 -11.79 7.13 -3.93
C ARG A 32 -12.29 6.46 -5.20
N GLN A 33 -13.16 7.12 -5.94
CA GLN A 33 -13.69 6.59 -7.20
C GLN A 33 -12.58 6.29 -8.21
N GLN A 34 -11.58 7.15 -8.32
CA GLN A 34 -10.42 6.93 -9.19
C GLN A 34 -9.65 5.67 -8.81
N VAL A 35 -9.41 5.44 -7.52
CA VAL A 35 -8.76 4.22 -7.04
C VAL A 35 -9.60 2.99 -7.36
N GLU A 36 -10.90 3.02 -7.03
CA GLU A 36 -11.80 1.88 -7.23
C GLU A 36 -12.03 1.53 -8.72
N GLN A 37 -11.86 2.49 -9.62
CA GLN A 37 -11.92 2.29 -11.07
C GLN A 37 -10.59 1.80 -11.68
N THR A 38 -9.50 1.86 -10.93
CA THR A 38 -8.18 1.46 -11.42
C THR A 38 -7.95 -0.02 -11.13
N PRO A 39 -7.75 -0.87 -12.15
CA PRO A 39 -7.49 -2.29 -11.93
C PRO A 39 -6.33 -2.51 -10.96
N GLY A 40 -6.50 -3.47 -10.05
CA GLY A 40 -5.50 -3.83 -9.05
C GLY A 40 -5.34 -2.87 -7.88
N LEU A 41 -6.09 -1.76 -7.85
CA LEU A 41 -6.14 -0.88 -6.69
C LEU A 41 -7.46 -1.04 -5.94
N SER A 42 -7.38 -0.98 -4.62
CA SER A 42 -8.55 -0.86 -3.75
C SER A 42 -8.21 -0.04 -2.51
N ILE A 43 -9.19 0.70 -1.99
CA ILE A 43 -9.02 1.43 -0.74
C ILE A 43 -9.44 0.53 0.41
N TYR A 44 -8.65 0.55 1.47
CA TYR A 44 -9.00 -0.10 2.70
C TYR A 44 -9.80 0.84 3.61
N ASP A 45 -11.02 0.44 3.93
CA ASP A 45 -11.98 1.21 4.73
C ASP A 45 -12.17 0.67 6.16
N GLY A 46 -11.25 -0.16 6.65
CA GLY A 46 -11.31 -0.68 8.00
C GLY A 46 -11.15 0.41 9.06
N ARG A 47 -11.49 0.05 10.30
CA ARG A 47 -11.40 0.96 11.46
C ARG A 47 -10.23 0.63 12.37
N GLU A 48 -9.42 -0.36 12.01
CA GLU A 48 -8.28 -0.81 12.79
C GLU A 48 -7.29 0.35 13.00
N ASN A 49 -6.81 0.45 14.20
CA ASN A 49 -5.78 1.39 14.61
C ASN A 49 -4.66 0.67 15.38
N PHE A 50 -3.60 1.38 15.75
CA PHE A 50 -2.47 0.75 16.43
C PHE A 50 -2.78 0.22 17.83
N ASN A 51 -3.87 0.65 18.46
CA ASN A 51 -4.25 0.13 19.78
C ASN A 51 -4.88 -1.27 19.68
N ASP A 52 -5.44 -1.60 18.50
CA ASP A 52 -6.02 -2.93 18.23
C ASP A 52 -4.94 -3.99 17.95
N LEU A 53 -3.68 -3.56 17.76
CA LEU A 53 -2.53 -4.42 17.42
C LEU A 53 -1.73 -4.77 18.66
N ILE A 54 -2.28 -5.66 19.48
CA ILE A 54 -1.66 -6.09 20.73
C ILE A 54 -0.39 -6.92 20.45
N GLY A 55 0.69 -6.60 21.17
CA GLY A 55 1.97 -7.31 21.03
C GLY A 55 2.92 -6.75 19.97
N MET A 56 2.52 -5.70 19.25
CA MET A 56 3.34 -5.06 18.21
C MET A 56 3.85 -3.66 18.62
N ASP A 57 3.92 -3.35 19.90
CA ASP A 57 4.21 -1.99 20.39
C ASP A 57 5.52 -1.39 19.87
N ALA A 58 6.58 -2.19 19.75
CA ALA A 58 7.85 -1.72 19.23
C ALA A 58 7.73 -1.19 17.79
N LEU A 59 6.96 -1.89 16.96
CA LEU A 59 6.75 -1.50 15.57
C LEU A 59 5.71 -0.39 15.44
N THR A 60 4.56 -0.50 16.10
CA THR A 60 3.46 0.45 16.01
C THR A 60 3.78 1.77 16.73
N LYS A 61 4.00 1.70 18.05
CA LYS A 61 4.22 2.89 18.90
C LYS A 61 5.65 3.41 18.81
N GLY A 62 6.62 2.50 18.65
CA GLY A 62 8.03 2.88 18.53
C GLY A 62 8.38 3.42 17.15
N PHE A 63 8.18 2.66 16.10
CA PHE A 63 8.63 3.00 14.75
C PHE A 63 7.57 3.72 13.91
N MET A 64 6.42 3.10 13.64
CA MET A 64 5.43 3.63 12.70
C MET A 64 4.83 4.97 13.13
N ARG A 65 4.63 5.19 14.43
CA ARG A 65 4.22 6.52 14.92
C ARG A 65 5.23 7.61 14.63
N ASN A 66 6.52 7.31 14.65
CA ASN A 66 7.55 8.29 14.30
C ASN A 66 7.53 8.60 12.80
N VAL A 67 7.28 7.61 11.94
CA VAL A 67 7.08 7.81 10.51
C VAL A 67 5.88 8.72 10.25
N ILE A 68 4.73 8.43 10.87
CA ILE A 68 3.48 9.17 10.72
C ILE A 68 3.59 10.62 11.25
N LYS A 69 4.35 10.84 12.33
CA LYS A 69 4.55 12.17 12.94
C LYS A 69 5.70 12.97 12.34
N SER A 70 6.45 12.40 11.40
CA SER A 70 7.60 13.07 10.79
C SER A 70 7.16 14.32 9.98
N LYS A 71 8.09 15.25 9.74
CA LYS A 71 7.84 16.42 8.86
C LYS A 71 7.41 16.00 7.46
N ASN A 72 8.00 14.92 6.95
CA ASN A 72 7.70 14.32 5.65
C ASN A 72 6.81 13.09 5.84
N LYS A 73 5.70 13.25 6.59
CA LYS A 73 4.77 12.17 6.85
C LYS A 73 4.18 11.63 5.54
N PRO A 74 3.89 10.33 5.49
CA PRO A 74 3.19 9.76 4.34
C PRO A 74 1.82 10.40 4.13
N ARG A 75 1.47 10.61 2.88
CA ARG A 75 0.12 11.03 2.46
C ARG A 75 -0.75 9.88 2.01
N ALA A 76 -0.12 8.73 1.72
CA ALA A 76 -0.78 7.46 1.46
C ALA A 76 0.12 6.32 1.93
N PHE A 77 -0.49 5.24 2.42
CA PHE A 77 0.15 3.95 2.60
C PHE A 77 -0.22 3.03 1.46
N VAL A 78 0.78 2.41 0.83
CA VAL A 78 0.59 1.43 -0.23
C VAL A 78 0.89 0.05 0.33
N PHE A 79 -0.13 -0.78 0.36
CA PHE A 79 -0.05 -2.12 0.91
C PHE A 79 0.12 -3.15 -0.21
N LEU A 80 1.16 -3.97 -0.09
CA LEU A 80 1.49 -5.09 -0.98
C LEU A 80 1.37 -6.37 -0.17
N ASP A 81 0.25 -7.07 -0.30
CA ASP A 81 0.02 -8.31 0.46
C ASP A 81 0.65 -9.53 -0.22
N GLU A 82 1.19 -10.43 0.59
CA GLU A 82 1.71 -11.72 0.17
C GLU A 82 2.67 -11.62 -1.03
N MET A 83 3.67 -10.73 -0.92
CA MET A 83 4.61 -10.45 -2.01
C MET A 83 5.29 -11.69 -2.58
N GLU A 84 5.44 -12.77 -1.79
CA GLU A 84 5.95 -14.05 -2.25
C GLU A 84 5.12 -14.68 -3.37
N LYS A 85 3.79 -14.48 -3.38
CA LYS A 85 2.92 -15.00 -4.45
C LYS A 85 3.16 -14.27 -5.77
N MET A 86 3.36 -12.96 -5.70
CA MET A 86 3.74 -12.16 -6.86
C MET A 86 5.11 -12.60 -7.40
N MET A 87 6.07 -12.89 -6.49
CA MET A 87 7.43 -13.31 -6.84
C MET A 87 7.50 -14.72 -7.39
N ALA A 88 6.65 -15.64 -6.96
CA ALA A 88 6.66 -17.03 -7.45
C ALA A 88 6.51 -17.11 -8.97
N GLY A 89 5.67 -16.26 -9.57
CA GLY A 89 5.58 -16.14 -11.02
C GLY A 89 6.84 -15.52 -11.67
N ALA A 90 7.44 -14.53 -11.03
CA ALA A 90 8.59 -13.81 -11.58
C ALA A 90 9.91 -14.61 -11.54
N LEU A 91 10.06 -15.55 -10.60
CA LEU A 91 11.27 -16.36 -10.41
C LEU A 91 11.24 -17.69 -11.19
N GLY A 92 10.26 -17.92 -12.05
CA GLY A 92 10.20 -19.10 -12.92
C GLY A 92 9.76 -20.41 -12.24
N GLY A 93 9.24 -20.34 -11.01
CA GLY A 93 8.74 -21.51 -10.26
C GLY A 93 7.26 -21.83 -10.46
N GLY A 94 6.57 -21.11 -11.32
CA GLY A 94 5.13 -21.24 -11.56
C GLY A 94 4.77 -21.21 -13.05
N SER A 95 3.50 -21.40 -13.36
CA SER A 95 2.94 -21.45 -14.71
C SER A 95 2.93 -20.11 -15.48
N ASP A 96 3.76 -19.12 -15.11
CA ASP A 96 3.85 -17.84 -15.82
C ASP A 96 4.82 -17.93 -17.00
N SER A 97 4.35 -18.56 -18.07
CA SER A 97 5.09 -18.67 -19.34
C SER A 97 5.11 -17.34 -20.12
N SER A 98 4.37 -16.33 -19.67
CA SER A 98 4.20 -15.05 -20.38
C SER A 98 5.21 -13.97 -19.99
N GLY A 99 6.00 -14.17 -18.91
CA GLY A 99 6.91 -13.15 -18.38
C GLY A 99 6.21 -11.95 -17.69
N THR A 100 4.90 -12.00 -17.58
CA THR A 100 4.07 -10.90 -17.06
C THR A 100 4.42 -10.52 -15.63
N SER A 101 4.67 -11.50 -14.77
CA SER A 101 5.05 -11.24 -13.37
C SER A 101 6.44 -10.61 -13.26
N GLN A 102 7.36 -10.95 -14.18
CA GLN A 102 8.69 -10.31 -14.26
C GLN A 102 8.57 -8.85 -14.70
N GLU A 103 7.72 -8.59 -15.68
CA GLU A 103 7.45 -7.23 -16.16
C GLU A 103 6.85 -6.36 -15.04
N GLN A 104 5.84 -6.85 -14.33
CA GLN A 104 5.22 -6.15 -13.18
C GLN A 104 6.22 -5.85 -12.07
N MET A 105 7.08 -6.83 -11.74
CA MET A 105 8.15 -6.63 -10.77
C MET A 105 9.15 -5.56 -11.24
N GLY A 106 9.51 -5.57 -12.51
CA GLY A 106 10.37 -4.55 -13.12
C GLY A 106 9.78 -3.15 -12.96
N TYR A 107 8.49 -2.97 -13.24
CA TYR A 107 7.79 -1.71 -13.03
C TYR A 107 7.76 -1.27 -11.58
N LEU A 108 7.47 -2.18 -10.63
CA LEU A 108 7.49 -1.88 -9.21
C LEU A 108 8.88 -1.40 -8.76
N LEU A 109 9.93 -2.12 -9.14
CA LEU A 109 11.31 -1.79 -8.79
C LEU A 109 11.73 -0.43 -9.34
N GLN A 110 11.42 -0.16 -10.60
CA GLN A 110 11.72 1.12 -11.24
C GLN A 110 10.93 2.25 -10.59
N HIS A 111 9.64 2.07 -10.40
CA HIS A 111 8.78 3.07 -9.76
C HIS A 111 9.27 3.44 -8.35
N MET A 112 9.57 2.44 -7.51
CA MET A 112 10.11 2.67 -6.17
C MET A 112 11.49 3.35 -6.19
N GLN A 113 12.28 3.14 -7.24
CA GLN A 113 13.56 3.82 -7.44
C GLN A 113 13.36 5.28 -7.84
N ASP A 114 12.53 5.53 -8.85
CA ASP A 114 12.34 6.85 -9.45
C ASP A 114 11.66 7.82 -8.45
N THR A 115 10.81 7.29 -7.58
CA THR A 115 10.11 8.07 -6.54
C THR A 115 10.84 8.11 -5.20
N GLU A 116 12.03 7.48 -5.09
CA GLU A 116 12.74 7.31 -3.81
C GLU A 116 11.81 6.78 -2.71
N ALA A 117 10.95 5.82 -3.09
CA ALA A 117 9.88 5.33 -2.26
C ALA A 117 10.40 4.79 -0.92
N LYS A 118 9.70 5.13 0.15
CA LYS A 118 9.98 4.67 1.51
C LYS A 118 9.11 3.48 1.84
N GLY A 119 9.65 2.52 2.58
CA GLY A 119 8.84 1.36 2.93
C GLY A 119 9.50 0.38 3.87
N ILE A 120 8.69 -0.54 4.38
CA ILE A 120 9.07 -1.67 5.23
C ILE A 120 8.55 -2.98 4.65
N ILE A 121 9.21 -4.06 5.00
CA ILE A 121 8.72 -5.42 4.76
C ILE A 121 8.38 -6.05 6.11
N LEU A 122 7.19 -6.59 6.22
CA LEU A 122 6.72 -7.36 7.38
C LEU A 122 6.83 -8.84 7.06
N VAL A 123 7.67 -9.57 7.79
CA VAL A 123 7.88 -10.99 7.59
C VAL A 123 7.38 -11.77 8.81
N GLY A 124 6.74 -12.89 8.58
CA GLY A 124 6.26 -13.78 9.64
C GLY A 124 5.25 -14.77 9.11
N ILE A 125 4.92 -15.78 9.88
CA ILE A 125 3.93 -16.78 9.49
C ILE A 125 2.52 -16.18 9.34
N GLY A 126 1.62 -16.91 8.69
CA GLY A 126 0.22 -16.51 8.56
C GLY A 126 -0.44 -16.28 9.94
N GLY A 127 -1.34 -15.29 10.03
CA GLY A 127 -2.07 -15.00 11.26
C GLY A 127 -1.36 -14.13 12.29
N THR A 128 -0.14 -13.66 12.05
CA THR A 128 0.62 -12.81 12.98
C THR A 128 0.25 -11.32 12.95
N GLY A 129 -0.78 -10.92 12.19
CA GLY A 129 -1.27 -9.53 12.16
C GLY A 129 -0.55 -8.59 11.20
N LYS A 130 0.31 -9.10 10.29
CA LYS A 130 1.03 -8.29 9.30
C LYS A 130 0.10 -7.40 8.46
N SER A 131 -0.94 -8.00 7.88
CA SER A 131 -1.91 -7.27 7.05
C SER A 131 -2.76 -6.30 7.88
N ALA A 132 -3.08 -6.65 9.13
CA ALA A 132 -3.79 -5.75 10.03
C ALA A 132 -2.97 -4.48 10.34
N LEU A 133 -1.65 -4.64 10.57
CA LEU A 133 -0.76 -3.49 10.78
C LEU A 133 -0.70 -2.58 9.55
N ALA A 134 -0.54 -3.15 8.35
CA ALA A 134 -0.52 -2.37 7.12
C ALA A 134 -1.81 -1.55 6.95
N LYS A 135 -2.95 -2.17 7.24
CA LYS A 135 -4.27 -1.53 7.18
C LYS A 135 -4.45 -0.42 8.23
N ALA A 136 -3.98 -0.64 9.46
CA ALA A 136 -4.07 0.33 10.53
C ALA A 136 -3.24 1.61 10.30
N CYS A 137 -2.19 1.55 9.47
CA CYS A 137 -1.30 2.68 9.22
C CYS A 137 -2.03 3.91 8.67
N GLY A 138 -2.97 3.73 7.74
CA GLY A 138 -3.73 4.83 7.15
C GLY A 138 -4.63 5.52 8.17
N ASN A 139 -5.33 4.75 9.00
CA ASN A 139 -6.19 5.30 10.04
C ASN A 139 -5.39 6.09 11.08
N GLU A 140 -4.27 5.55 11.54
CA GLU A 140 -3.38 6.25 12.49
C GLU A 140 -2.77 7.51 11.86
N GLY A 141 -2.48 7.48 10.55
CA GLY A 141 -1.92 8.60 9.77
C GLY A 141 -2.96 9.61 9.26
N ASN A 142 -4.24 9.31 9.40
CA ASN A 142 -5.34 10.05 8.76
C ASN A 142 -5.11 10.29 7.26
N CYS A 143 -4.73 9.21 6.57
CA CYS A 143 -4.50 9.21 5.13
C CYS A 143 -4.96 7.88 4.51
N TRP A 144 -4.91 7.77 3.19
CA TRP A 144 -5.34 6.59 2.48
C TRP A 144 -4.44 5.37 2.76
N THR A 145 -5.05 4.20 2.99
CA THR A 145 -4.41 2.90 2.78
C THR A 145 -4.92 2.32 1.48
N VAL A 146 -4.04 2.19 0.50
CA VAL A 146 -4.34 1.64 -0.83
C VAL A 146 -3.71 0.26 -0.94
N ASN A 147 -4.53 -0.74 -1.18
CA ASN A 147 -4.05 -2.07 -1.51
C ASN A 147 -3.66 -2.12 -2.99
N LEU A 148 -2.44 -2.54 -3.29
CA LEU A 148 -1.91 -2.74 -4.64
C LEU A 148 -1.74 -4.24 -4.90
N ASP A 149 -2.68 -4.81 -5.64
CA ASP A 149 -2.67 -6.22 -6.04
C ASP A 149 -2.23 -6.35 -7.51
N LEU A 150 -0.92 -6.53 -7.70
CA LEU A 150 -0.34 -6.74 -9.03
C LEU A 150 -0.81 -8.07 -9.65
N GLY A 151 -1.17 -9.05 -8.83
CA GLY A 151 -1.64 -10.35 -9.32
C GLY A 151 -2.99 -10.28 -10.04
N SER A 152 -3.86 -9.38 -9.60
CA SER A 152 -5.17 -9.16 -10.22
C SER A 152 -5.12 -8.40 -11.55
N MET A 153 -4.00 -7.75 -11.88
CA MET A 153 -3.82 -6.98 -13.11
C MET A 153 -3.41 -7.82 -14.33
N LYS A 154 -3.53 -9.15 -14.27
CA LYS A 154 -3.18 -10.01 -15.41
C LYS A 154 -4.22 -9.85 -16.51
N GLY A 155 -3.85 -9.10 -17.54
CA GLY A 155 -4.66 -8.94 -18.75
C GLY A 155 -4.60 -10.18 -19.65
N SER A 156 -5.60 -10.33 -20.51
CA SER A 156 -5.67 -11.43 -21.49
C SER A 156 -4.74 -11.21 -22.69
N LEU A 157 -4.30 -9.97 -22.93
CA LEU A 157 -3.46 -9.60 -24.06
C LEU A 157 -2.06 -9.18 -23.60
N VAL A 158 -1.07 -9.51 -24.43
CA VAL A 158 0.33 -9.10 -24.20
C VAL A 158 0.42 -7.57 -24.22
N GLY A 159 0.99 -6.97 -23.18
CA GLY A 159 1.15 -5.51 -23.03
C GLY A 159 0.05 -4.79 -22.25
N GLU A 160 -1.14 -5.35 -22.09
CA GLU A 160 -2.20 -4.75 -21.25
C GLU A 160 -1.79 -4.67 -19.79
N THR A 161 -1.18 -5.71 -19.25
CA THR A 161 -0.73 -5.76 -17.86
C THR A 161 0.25 -4.64 -17.52
N GLY A 162 1.20 -4.36 -18.41
CA GLY A 162 2.16 -3.26 -18.23
C GLY A 162 1.49 -1.88 -18.24
N ALA A 163 0.47 -1.70 -19.09
CA ALA A 163 -0.29 -0.44 -19.14
C ALA A 163 -1.11 -0.25 -17.85
N MET A 164 -1.81 -1.30 -17.38
CA MET A 164 -2.57 -1.29 -16.13
C MET A 164 -1.66 -1.02 -14.92
N THR A 165 -0.50 -1.67 -14.87
CA THR A 165 0.47 -1.48 -13.79
C THR A 165 0.97 -0.03 -13.73
N ARG A 166 1.33 0.56 -14.88
CA ARG A 166 1.74 1.97 -14.94
C ARG A 166 0.62 2.93 -14.56
N GLU A 167 -0.62 2.65 -14.94
CA GLU A 167 -1.76 3.47 -14.55
C GLU A 167 -2.00 3.41 -13.04
N ALA A 168 -1.93 2.22 -12.44
CA ALA A 168 -2.04 2.06 -11.00
C ALA A 168 -0.98 2.87 -10.23
N PHE A 169 0.29 2.86 -10.68
CA PHE A 169 1.33 3.68 -10.05
C PHE A 169 1.08 5.18 -10.20
N LYS A 170 0.56 5.66 -11.33
CA LYS A 170 0.18 7.08 -11.49
C LYS A 170 -0.90 7.50 -10.49
N VAL A 171 -1.88 6.63 -10.24
CA VAL A 171 -2.93 6.88 -9.25
C VAL A 171 -2.33 6.92 -7.85
N VAL A 172 -1.46 5.97 -7.51
CA VAL A 172 -0.73 5.96 -6.23
C VAL A 172 0.08 7.24 -6.03
N ASP A 173 0.79 7.71 -7.06
CA ASP A 173 1.57 8.96 -7.00
C ASP A 173 0.68 10.18 -6.79
N SER A 174 -0.46 10.21 -7.46
CA SER A 174 -1.45 11.28 -7.30
C SER A 174 -1.97 11.36 -5.87
N LEU A 175 -2.28 10.22 -5.24
CA LEU A 175 -2.72 10.15 -3.84
C LEU A 175 -1.60 10.49 -2.86
N GLY A 176 -0.44 9.93 -3.08
CA GLY A 176 0.74 10.10 -2.24
C GLY A 176 1.41 11.46 -2.40
N GLN A 177 1.13 12.19 -3.49
CA GLN A 177 1.77 13.47 -3.82
C GLN A 177 3.30 13.43 -3.63
N GLY A 178 3.94 12.36 -4.11
CA GLY A 178 5.37 12.10 -3.94
C GLY A 178 5.78 11.64 -2.53
N SER A 179 4.85 11.35 -1.63
CA SER A 179 5.14 10.88 -0.27
C SER A 179 4.29 9.64 0.09
N ALA A 180 4.33 8.63 -0.76
CA ALA A 180 3.75 7.31 -0.47
C ALA A 180 4.71 6.48 0.40
N PHE A 181 4.17 5.68 1.31
CA PHE A 181 4.92 4.74 2.13
C PHE A 181 4.45 3.31 1.86
N TYR A 182 5.38 2.46 1.46
CA TYR A 182 5.08 1.09 1.06
C TYR A 182 5.21 0.14 2.24
N VAL A 183 4.20 -0.71 2.42
CA VAL A 183 4.19 -1.78 3.43
C VAL A 183 3.99 -3.10 2.71
N GLY A 184 5.06 -3.86 2.57
CA GLY A 184 4.99 -5.20 1.99
C GLY A 184 4.82 -6.26 3.07
N THR A 185 4.02 -7.30 2.82
CA THR A 185 3.97 -8.50 3.68
C THR A 185 4.55 -9.69 2.97
N CYS A 186 5.19 -10.57 3.72
CA CYS A 186 5.77 -11.81 3.22
C CYS A 186 5.74 -12.88 4.30
N ASN A 187 5.43 -14.11 3.93
CA ASN A 187 5.50 -15.24 4.85
C ASN A 187 6.90 -15.88 4.87
N GLN A 188 7.65 -15.74 3.78
CA GLN A 188 8.99 -16.33 3.61
C GLN A 188 9.94 -15.34 2.96
N ILE A 189 10.86 -14.76 3.73
CA ILE A 189 11.81 -13.75 3.23
C ILE A 189 12.72 -14.29 2.11
N ASN A 190 13.03 -15.58 2.12
CA ASN A 190 13.89 -16.21 1.09
C ASN A 190 13.24 -16.21 -0.30
N ALA A 191 11.91 -16.10 -0.38
CA ALA A 191 11.20 -15.97 -1.64
C ALA A 191 11.33 -14.56 -2.26
N MET A 192 11.93 -13.61 -1.54
CA MET A 192 12.03 -12.22 -1.97
C MET A 192 13.40 -11.91 -2.57
N PRO A 193 13.48 -11.44 -3.83
CA PRO A 193 14.74 -11.05 -4.46
C PRO A 193 15.46 -9.96 -3.68
N PRO A 194 16.81 -9.99 -3.60
CA PRO A 194 17.60 -8.97 -2.91
C PRO A 194 17.35 -7.57 -3.45
N GLU A 195 17.11 -7.43 -4.75
CA GLU A 195 16.82 -6.16 -5.43
C GLU A 195 15.56 -5.50 -4.87
N LEU A 196 14.51 -6.28 -4.67
CA LEU A 196 13.25 -5.79 -4.11
C LEU A 196 13.41 -5.43 -2.63
N ARG A 197 14.11 -6.26 -1.85
CA ARG A 197 14.37 -5.97 -0.43
C ARG A 197 15.10 -4.64 -0.21
N ARG A 198 16.01 -4.28 -1.09
CA ARG A 198 16.75 -3.00 -1.04
C ARG A 198 15.88 -1.78 -1.27
N ARG A 199 14.73 -1.92 -1.93
CA ARG A 199 13.78 -0.80 -2.16
C ARG A 199 13.01 -0.43 -0.90
N PHE A 200 12.84 -1.38 0.03
CA PHE A 200 12.23 -1.11 1.33
C PHE A 200 13.29 -0.60 2.31
N ASN A 201 13.61 0.67 2.20
CA ASN A 201 14.76 1.31 2.84
C ASN A 201 14.66 1.44 4.37
N TYR A 202 13.48 1.24 4.96
CA TYR A 202 13.29 1.15 6.41
C TYR A 202 13.38 -0.29 6.92
N GLY A 203 13.76 -1.23 6.06
CA GLY A 203 14.19 -2.57 6.40
C GLY A 203 13.06 -3.60 6.50
N THR A 204 13.45 -4.75 7.03
CA THR A 204 12.59 -5.92 7.19
C THR A 204 12.34 -6.14 8.67
N TRP A 205 11.07 -6.28 9.04
CA TRP A 205 10.62 -6.49 10.41
C TRP A 205 10.02 -7.88 10.52
N TYR A 206 10.56 -8.68 11.43
CA TYR A 206 10.02 -10.00 11.72
C TYR A 206 8.91 -9.88 12.77
N ILE A 207 7.75 -10.44 12.45
CA ILE A 207 6.58 -10.48 13.34
C ILE A 207 6.37 -11.92 13.73
N ASP A 208 6.65 -12.21 14.98
CA ASP A 208 6.47 -13.53 15.59
C ASP A 208 5.02 -13.72 16.08
N LEU A 209 4.73 -14.94 16.48
CA LEU A 209 3.49 -15.23 17.18
C LEU A 209 3.41 -14.43 18.50
N PRO A 210 2.21 -13.99 18.89
CA PRO A 210 2.03 -13.29 20.15
C PRO A 210 2.45 -14.17 21.34
N ASN A 211 3.15 -13.59 22.28
CA ASN A 211 3.50 -14.26 23.53
C ASN A 211 2.25 -14.47 24.42
N LYS A 212 2.41 -15.20 25.52
CA LYS A 212 1.30 -15.53 26.42
C LYS A 212 0.56 -14.29 26.93
N ASP A 213 1.29 -13.23 27.28
CA ASP A 213 0.70 -12.00 27.82
C ASP A 213 -0.09 -11.24 26.76
N ALA A 214 0.43 -11.18 25.53
CA ALA A 214 -0.27 -10.61 24.38
C ALA A 214 -1.52 -11.40 24.03
N LEU A 215 -1.46 -12.75 24.03
CA LEU A 215 -2.63 -13.60 23.83
C LEU A 215 -3.71 -13.35 24.89
N LEU A 216 -3.34 -13.29 26.17
CA LEU A 216 -4.29 -13.00 27.25
C LEU A 216 -4.91 -11.60 27.12
N ALA A 217 -4.14 -10.62 26.65
CA ALA A 217 -4.66 -9.28 26.38
C ALA A 217 -5.63 -9.27 25.20
N MET A 218 -5.34 -10.00 24.12
CA MET A 218 -6.23 -10.15 22.96
C MET A 218 -7.59 -10.78 23.32
N TRP A 219 -7.60 -11.74 24.25
CA TRP A 219 -8.85 -12.38 24.70
C TRP A 219 -9.71 -11.49 25.61
N LYS A 220 -9.13 -10.43 26.19
CA LYS A 220 -9.83 -9.49 27.05
C LYS A 220 -10.34 -8.25 26.32
N HIS A 221 -9.85 -8.04 25.09
CA HIS A 221 -10.23 -6.94 24.22
C HIS A 221 -11.48 -7.29 23.40
#